data_e4eae14cf8bc7cf8fcfeebee9753271f
#
_entry.id   e4eae14cf8bc7cf8fcfeebee9753271f
#
_cell.length_a   1.000
_cell.length_b   1.000
_cell.length_c   1.000
_cell.angle_alpha   90.00
_cell.angle_beta   90.00
_cell.angle_gamma   90.00
#
_symmetry.space_group_name_H-M   'P 1'
#
loop_
_entity.id
_entity.type
_entity.pdbx_description
1 polymer ?
#
loop_
_entity_poly.entity_id
_entity_poly.type
_entity_poly.pdbx_seq_one_letter_code
_entity_poly.pdbx_strand_id
1 'polypeptide(L)'
;IGMSVVKSNRAAISFGTTSTLQMAVKKYFEPQPYMPAYPAVPNDMFNPEFEVYRGFWMISWFIEQFAAKDKVDAAEEGVCIERYLDDKIKDIEAGSGGLILQPFWTPGITNPNASGAIIGFSDFHTRYHLYRAIIEGICLELYHGLVKMQKRSSVTVDELYAGGGGSSSPVVCQIAADVFGLPVHRIQTHEASAVGCAMVAFISQGVYSSYEDAIEHMVHKKDVFIPNEENHRTYMKIYGKAYSHLASRLKPIEKYLHHFQTGGH
;
A
#
# COMPACT_ATOMS: atom_id res chain seq x y z
N ILE A 1 -3.58 -9.11 13.46
CA ILE A 1 -3.77 -10.56 13.69
C ILE A 1 -4.57 -11.21 12.57
N GLY A 2 -5.70 -10.60 12.11
CA GLY A 2 -6.55 -11.17 11.07
C GLY A 2 -5.88 -11.49 9.72
N MET A 3 -4.67 -11.00 9.48
CA MET A 3 -3.80 -11.34 8.35
C MET A 3 -2.59 -12.20 8.76
N SER A 4 -2.62 -12.91 9.86
CA SER A 4 -1.49 -13.74 10.36
C SER A 4 -0.21 -12.96 10.71
N VAL A 5 -0.27 -11.65 10.92
CA VAL A 5 0.90 -10.83 11.25
C VAL A 5 1.05 -10.75 12.77
N VAL A 6 1.56 -11.84 13.36
CA VAL A 6 1.91 -11.98 14.78
C VAL A 6 3.39 -12.36 14.97
N LYS A 7 4.15 -12.40 13.86
CA LYS A 7 5.59 -12.68 13.85
C LYS A 7 6.31 -11.48 13.25
N SER A 8 7.48 -11.15 13.78
CA SER A 8 8.22 -9.94 13.39
C SER A 8 8.72 -9.95 11.94
N ASN A 9 8.88 -11.13 11.32
CA ASN A 9 9.27 -11.26 9.92
C ASN A 9 8.12 -11.12 8.92
N ARG A 10 6.92 -10.71 9.37
CA ARG A 10 5.75 -10.49 8.53
C ARG A 10 5.29 -9.04 8.61
N ALA A 11 4.77 -8.53 7.51
CA ALA A 11 4.09 -7.24 7.50
C ALA A 11 2.72 -7.36 6.80
N ALA A 12 1.78 -6.52 7.22
CA ALA A 12 0.48 -6.38 6.58
C ALA A 12 0.45 -5.13 5.73
N ILE A 13 -0.10 -5.23 4.52
CA ILE A 13 -0.47 -4.09 3.69
C ILE A 13 -2.00 -4.03 3.62
N SER A 14 -2.58 -2.89 3.98
CA SER A 14 -3.99 -2.61 3.75
C SER A 14 -4.15 -1.63 2.60
N PHE A 15 -4.77 -2.08 1.51
CA PHE A 15 -5.13 -1.26 0.35
C PHE A 15 -6.55 -0.70 0.54
N GLY A 16 -6.69 0.17 1.55
CA GLY A 16 -7.92 0.88 1.86
C GLY A 16 -7.90 2.33 1.38
N THR A 17 -8.93 3.11 1.76
CA THR A 17 -8.99 4.57 1.53
C THR A 17 -7.68 5.24 1.97
N THR A 18 -7.19 4.91 3.15
CA THR A 18 -5.80 5.06 3.58
C THR A 18 -5.10 3.74 3.31
N SER A 19 -3.95 3.78 2.65
CA SER A 19 -3.13 2.58 2.51
C SER A 19 -2.07 2.54 3.61
N THR A 20 -1.96 1.40 4.28
CA THR A 20 -1.08 1.26 5.44
C THR A 20 -0.17 0.05 5.31
N LEU A 21 1.01 0.17 5.91
CA LEU A 21 1.94 -0.93 6.11
C LEU A 21 2.20 -1.09 7.61
N GLN A 22 1.94 -2.26 8.15
CA GLN A 22 2.04 -2.58 9.58
C GLN A 22 2.98 -3.75 9.82
N MET A 23 3.72 -3.67 10.93
CA MET A 23 4.56 -4.77 11.44
C MET A 23 4.14 -5.13 12.85
N ALA A 24 4.50 -6.33 13.31
CA ALA A 24 4.38 -6.73 14.72
C ALA A 24 5.80 -6.92 15.28
N VAL A 25 6.20 -6.10 16.25
CA VAL A 25 7.57 -6.09 16.79
C VAL A 25 7.57 -6.10 18.32
N LYS A 26 8.61 -6.71 18.92
CA LYS A 26 8.77 -6.75 20.38
C LYS A 26 9.36 -5.47 20.98
N LYS A 27 10.16 -4.75 20.21
CA LYS A 27 10.80 -3.52 20.67
C LYS A 27 10.06 -2.30 20.14
N TYR A 28 9.68 -1.39 21.05
CA TYR A 28 9.09 -0.11 20.66
C TYR A 28 10.03 0.73 19.80
N PHE A 29 9.51 1.32 18.74
CA PHE A 29 10.14 2.42 18.00
C PHE A 29 9.04 3.23 17.29
N GLU A 30 9.32 4.50 17.04
CA GLU A 30 8.45 5.36 16.23
C GLU A 30 8.75 5.12 14.74
N PRO A 31 7.77 4.70 13.93
CA PRO A 31 7.97 4.51 12.49
C PRO A 31 8.32 5.81 11.77
N GLN A 32 7.74 6.92 12.23
CA GLN A 32 8.03 8.28 11.81
C GLN A 32 8.09 9.19 13.04
N PRO A 33 8.78 10.36 12.98
CA PRO A 33 8.71 11.35 14.05
C PRO A 33 7.28 11.72 14.39
N TYR A 34 6.97 11.76 15.68
CA TYR A 34 5.62 12.05 16.23
C TYR A 34 4.53 11.01 15.93
N MET A 35 4.89 9.87 15.37
CA MET A 35 3.96 8.75 15.13
C MET A 35 4.35 7.59 16.05
N PRO A 36 3.66 7.40 17.19
CA PRO A 36 3.94 6.29 18.10
C PRO A 36 3.54 4.96 17.48
N ALA A 37 4.28 3.90 17.81
CA ALA A 37 3.79 2.55 17.57
C ALA A 37 2.69 2.22 18.57
N TYR A 38 1.56 1.70 18.08
CA TYR A 38 0.47 1.26 18.94
C TYR A 38 0.82 -0.05 19.65
N PRO A 39 0.23 -0.34 20.83
CA PRO A 39 0.25 -1.69 21.39
C PRO A 39 -0.37 -2.66 20.37
N ALA A 40 0.29 -3.76 20.11
CA ALA A 40 -0.28 -4.83 19.32
C ALA A 40 -1.28 -5.66 20.14
N VAL A 41 -2.19 -6.33 19.45
CA VAL A 41 -3.15 -7.23 20.13
C VAL A 41 -2.45 -8.38 20.88
N PRO A 42 -1.44 -9.07 20.30
CA PRO A 42 -0.61 -9.98 21.10
C PRO A 42 0.14 -9.20 22.18
N ASN A 43 0.11 -9.71 23.43
CA ASN A 43 0.80 -9.10 24.56
C ASN A 43 2.30 -8.94 24.29
N ASP A 44 2.90 -7.89 24.85
CA ASP A 44 4.33 -7.57 24.76
C ASP A 44 4.83 -7.29 23.33
N MET A 45 3.94 -6.89 22.44
CA MET A 45 4.28 -6.45 21.08
C MET A 45 3.75 -5.05 20.78
N PHE A 46 4.38 -4.42 19.80
CA PHE A 46 3.99 -3.12 19.24
C PHE A 46 3.66 -3.26 17.77
N ASN A 47 2.77 -2.39 17.30
CA ASN A 47 2.33 -2.30 15.92
C ASN A 47 2.74 -0.95 15.31
N PRO A 48 4.00 -0.80 14.86
CA PRO A 48 4.40 0.36 14.09
C PRO A 48 3.71 0.34 12.72
N GLU A 49 3.22 1.50 12.31
CA GLU A 49 2.46 1.69 11.08
C GLU A 49 3.04 2.82 10.24
N PHE A 50 3.05 2.62 8.93
CA PHE A 50 3.36 3.64 7.94
C PHE A 50 2.14 3.83 7.05
N GLU A 51 1.76 5.09 6.76
CA GLU A 51 0.50 5.43 6.13
C GLU A 51 0.67 6.30 4.88
N VAL A 52 -0.16 6.02 3.88
CA VAL A 52 -0.47 6.89 2.75
C VAL A 52 -1.94 7.30 2.88
N TYR A 53 -2.22 8.50 3.39
CA TYR A 53 -3.56 8.93 3.84
C TYR A 53 -4.64 8.86 2.77
N ARG A 54 -4.34 9.17 1.53
CA ARG A 54 -5.27 9.05 0.39
C ARG A 54 -4.83 7.92 -0.54
N GLY A 55 -4.45 6.77 0.04
CA GLY A 55 -3.98 5.62 -0.69
C GLY A 55 -4.92 5.17 -1.82
N PHE A 56 -5.68 4.13 -1.62
CA PHE A 56 -6.59 3.63 -2.65
C PHE A 56 -7.82 4.53 -2.90
N TRP A 57 -8.05 5.57 -2.09
CA TRP A 57 -8.95 6.64 -2.48
C TRP A 57 -8.58 7.27 -3.82
N MET A 58 -7.29 7.31 -4.19
CA MET A 58 -6.85 7.81 -5.49
C MET A 58 -7.37 6.99 -6.67
N ILE A 59 -7.69 5.73 -6.48
CA ILE A 59 -8.34 4.90 -7.50
C ILE A 59 -9.76 5.45 -7.78
N SER A 60 -10.54 5.72 -6.75
CA SER A 60 -11.88 6.34 -6.91
C SER A 60 -11.77 7.73 -7.53
N TRP A 61 -10.78 8.52 -7.11
CA TRP A 61 -10.51 9.83 -7.71
C TRP A 61 -10.16 9.70 -9.19
N PHE A 62 -9.28 8.76 -9.57
CA PHE A 62 -8.95 8.53 -10.99
C PHE A 62 -10.17 8.12 -11.79
N ILE A 63 -10.97 7.20 -11.29
CA ILE A 63 -12.19 6.73 -11.95
C ILE A 63 -13.16 7.88 -12.18
N GLU A 64 -13.31 8.77 -11.21
CA GLU A 64 -14.20 9.92 -11.30
C GLU A 64 -13.70 10.97 -12.31
N GLN A 65 -12.40 11.24 -12.34
CA GLN A 65 -11.83 12.32 -13.14
C GLN A 65 -11.49 11.89 -14.59
N PHE A 66 -11.11 10.63 -14.81
CA PHE A 66 -10.47 10.22 -16.08
C PHE A 66 -11.11 9.01 -16.75
N ALA A 67 -12.01 8.25 -16.08
CA ALA A 67 -12.51 6.98 -16.57
C ALA A 67 -14.00 6.99 -16.95
N ALA A 68 -14.57 8.13 -17.37
CA ALA A 68 -16.00 8.24 -17.70
C ALA A 68 -16.41 7.25 -18.80
N LYS A 69 -15.59 7.13 -19.87
CA LYS A 69 -15.84 6.17 -20.94
C LYS A 69 -15.65 4.72 -20.46
N ASP A 70 -14.62 4.48 -19.67
CA ASP A 70 -14.33 3.14 -19.16
C ASP A 70 -15.44 2.61 -18.25
N LYS A 71 -16.16 3.49 -17.52
CA LYS A 71 -17.35 3.12 -16.75
C LYS A 71 -18.46 2.57 -17.65
N VAL A 72 -18.67 3.19 -18.81
CA VAL A 72 -19.68 2.73 -19.79
C VAL A 72 -19.26 1.38 -20.36
N ASP A 73 -18.01 1.32 -20.87
CA ASP A 73 -17.47 0.10 -21.48
C ASP A 73 -17.49 -1.09 -20.48
N ALA A 74 -17.12 -0.87 -19.23
CA ALA A 74 -17.16 -1.88 -18.16
C ALA A 74 -18.60 -2.38 -17.88
N ALA A 75 -19.57 -1.46 -17.86
CA ALA A 75 -20.96 -1.79 -17.65
C ALA A 75 -21.53 -2.62 -18.81
N GLU A 76 -21.15 -2.29 -20.05
CA GLU A 76 -21.51 -3.06 -21.25
C GLU A 76 -20.91 -4.48 -21.23
N GLU A 77 -19.67 -4.63 -20.70
CA GLU A 77 -19.02 -5.93 -20.52
C GLU A 77 -19.52 -6.69 -19.27
N GLY A 78 -20.35 -6.07 -18.42
CA GLY A 78 -20.88 -6.68 -17.20
C GLY A 78 -19.84 -6.93 -16.10
N VAL A 79 -18.76 -6.12 -16.05
CA VAL A 79 -17.68 -6.19 -15.08
C VAL A 79 -17.60 -4.92 -14.24
N CYS A 80 -17.03 -4.99 -13.02
CA CYS A 80 -16.75 -3.78 -12.25
C CYS A 80 -15.63 -2.97 -12.91
N ILE A 81 -15.68 -1.66 -12.71
CA ILE A 81 -14.74 -0.71 -13.37
C ILE A 81 -13.28 -0.99 -12.97
N GLU A 82 -13.01 -1.39 -11.73
CA GLU A 82 -11.67 -1.70 -11.27
C GLU A 82 -11.10 -2.90 -12.03
N ARG A 83 -11.88 -3.96 -12.22
CA ARG A 83 -11.47 -5.13 -13.00
C ARG A 83 -11.22 -4.76 -14.47
N TYR A 84 -12.09 -3.94 -15.04
CA TYR A 84 -11.90 -3.45 -16.41
C TYR A 84 -10.58 -2.69 -16.56
N LEU A 85 -10.29 -1.78 -15.62
CA LEU A 85 -9.04 -1.01 -15.62
C LEU A 85 -7.82 -1.90 -15.38
N ASP A 86 -7.91 -2.89 -14.50
CA ASP A 86 -6.86 -3.88 -14.25
C ASP A 86 -6.49 -4.63 -15.54
N ASP A 87 -7.49 -5.02 -16.35
CA ASP A 87 -7.25 -5.67 -17.64
C ASP A 87 -6.55 -4.74 -18.66
N LYS A 88 -6.78 -3.42 -18.59
CA LYS A 88 -6.11 -2.45 -19.46
C LYS A 88 -4.65 -2.17 -19.07
N ILE A 89 -4.27 -2.41 -17.82
CA ILE A 89 -2.91 -2.10 -17.35
C ILE A 89 -2.00 -3.31 -17.22
N LYS A 90 -2.50 -4.52 -17.39
CA LYS A 90 -1.73 -5.76 -17.20
C LYS A 90 -0.51 -5.86 -18.14
N ASP A 91 -0.64 -5.32 -19.36
CA ASP A 91 0.38 -5.36 -20.41
C ASP A 91 1.27 -4.09 -20.41
N ILE A 92 1.02 -3.13 -19.53
CA ILE A 92 1.90 -1.98 -19.34
C ILE A 92 3.10 -2.43 -18.50
N GLU A 93 4.30 -2.12 -18.97
CA GLU A 93 5.54 -2.51 -18.28
C GLU A 93 5.68 -1.86 -16.89
N ALA A 94 6.46 -2.51 -16.03
CA ALA A 94 6.79 -2.00 -14.70
C ALA A 94 7.46 -0.62 -14.79
N GLY A 95 6.99 0.31 -13.97
CA GLY A 95 7.43 1.72 -13.98
C GLY A 95 6.66 2.61 -14.93
N SER A 96 5.53 2.10 -15.50
CA SER A 96 4.56 2.92 -16.28
C SER A 96 5.19 3.79 -17.36
N GLY A 97 6.23 3.27 -18.07
CA GLY A 97 6.96 4.01 -19.08
C GLY A 97 7.75 5.21 -18.55
N GLY A 98 8.10 5.23 -17.25
CA GLY A 98 8.81 6.33 -16.60
C GLY A 98 7.90 7.36 -15.93
N LEU A 99 6.59 7.13 -15.91
CA LEU A 99 5.64 7.98 -15.19
C LEU A 99 5.70 7.65 -13.68
N ILE A 100 6.05 8.63 -12.87
CA ILE A 100 6.21 8.48 -11.41
C ILE A 100 5.17 9.34 -10.69
N LEU A 101 4.49 8.75 -9.70
CA LEU A 101 3.51 9.43 -8.87
C LEU A 101 3.97 9.49 -7.42
N GLN A 102 3.96 10.70 -6.82
CA GLN A 102 4.09 10.95 -5.39
C GLN A 102 2.69 11.01 -4.76
N PRO A 103 2.31 10.08 -3.85
CA PRO A 103 0.92 9.92 -3.44
C PRO A 103 0.49 10.80 -2.26
N PHE A 104 0.87 12.08 -2.24
CA PHE A 104 0.58 12.98 -1.12
C PHE A 104 -0.63 13.90 -1.39
N TRP A 105 -1.77 13.32 -1.85
CA TRP A 105 -3.04 14.05 -2.00
C TRP A 105 -3.57 14.61 -0.68
N THR A 106 -3.18 14.02 0.44
CA THR A 106 -3.28 14.60 1.78
C THR A 106 -1.91 14.56 2.41
N PRO A 107 -1.35 15.69 2.86
CA PRO A 107 -0.05 15.72 3.47
C PRO A 107 -0.03 14.99 4.81
N GLY A 108 1.13 14.39 5.14
CA GLY A 108 1.35 13.78 6.43
C GLY A 108 1.84 14.77 7.48
N ILE A 109 1.82 14.35 8.75
CA ILE A 109 2.26 15.17 9.89
C ILE A 109 3.74 15.59 9.73
N THR A 110 4.58 14.71 9.22
CA THR A 110 6.03 14.96 9.08
C THR A 110 6.38 15.87 7.91
N ASN A 111 5.47 16.05 6.95
CA ASN A 111 5.65 16.95 5.81
C ASN A 111 4.31 17.64 5.47
N PRO A 112 3.90 18.64 6.28
CA PRO A 112 2.56 19.25 6.17
C PRO A 112 2.35 20.07 4.89
N ASN A 113 3.40 20.39 4.15
CA ASN A 113 3.31 21.10 2.89
C ASN A 113 3.40 20.19 1.67
N ALA A 114 3.54 18.86 1.87
CA ALA A 114 3.61 17.93 0.76
C ALA A 114 2.32 17.93 -0.04
N SER A 115 2.43 17.74 -1.33
CA SER A 115 1.30 17.60 -2.25
C SER A 115 1.50 16.44 -3.21
N GLY A 116 0.41 15.96 -3.81
CA GLY A 116 0.49 14.97 -4.87
C GLY A 116 1.23 15.53 -6.08
N ALA A 117 2.07 14.71 -6.69
CA ALA A 117 2.80 15.08 -7.89
C ALA A 117 2.87 13.90 -8.86
N ILE A 118 2.78 14.21 -10.16
CA ILE A 118 2.95 13.25 -11.23
C ILE A 118 3.99 13.83 -12.18
N ILE A 119 5.05 13.08 -12.45
CA ILE A 119 6.15 13.51 -13.33
C ILE A 119 6.51 12.43 -14.34
N GLY A 120 7.05 12.83 -15.47
CA GLY A 120 7.54 11.91 -16.49
C GLY A 120 6.63 11.74 -17.71
N PHE A 121 5.59 12.55 -17.87
CA PHE A 121 4.72 12.48 -19.06
C PHE A 121 5.47 12.71 -20.36
N SER A 122 5.15 11.89 -21.35
CA SER A 122 5.48 12.06 -22.76
C SER A 122 4.27 11.75 -23.65
N ASP A 123 4.41 11.85 -24.96
CA ASP A 123 3.32 11.74 -25.93
C ASP A 123 2.65 10.36 -26.01
N PHE A 124 3.34 9.29 -25.63
CA PHE A 124 2.78 7.93 -25.65
C PHE A 124 1.98 7.55 -24.39
N HIS A 125 2.09 8.33 -23.31
CA HIS A 125 1.37 8.02 -22.08
C HIS A 125 -0.14 8.20 -22.25
N THR A 126 -0.88 7.22 -21.79
CA THR A 126 -2.34 7.22 -21.73
C THR A 126 -2.84 7.28 -20.30
N ARG A 127 -4.15 7.45 -20.11
CA ARG A 127 -4.77 7.34 -18.78
C ARG A 127 -4.49 6.01 -18.08
N TYR A 128 -4.25 4.95 -18.84
CA TYR A 128 -3.95 3.63 -18.25
C TYR A 128 -2.54 3.59 -17.64
N HIS A 129 -1.57 4.28 -18.24
CA HIS A 129 -0.25 4.47 -17.61
C HIS A 129 -0.38 5.26 -16.30
N LEU A 130 -1.25 6.28 -16.28
CA LEU A 130 -1.55 7.04 -15.06
C LEU A 130 -2.21 6.16 -13.99
N TYR A 131 -3.19 5.34 -14.35
CA TYR A 131 -3.83 4.41 -13.42
C TYR A 131 -2.82 3.44 -12.79
N ARG A 132 -1.95 2.86 -13.61
CA ARG A 132 -0.87 2.00 -13.12
C ARG A 132 0.12 2.77 -12.26
N ALA A 133 0.52 3.97 -12.66
CA ALA A 133 1.44 4.81 -11.89
C ALA A 133 0.89 5.19 -10.51
N ILE A 134 -0.44 5.32 -10.35
CA ILE A 134 -1.08 5.51 -9.04
C ILE A 134 -0.82 4.30 -8.15
N ILE A 135 -1.07 3.08 -8.64
CA ILE A 135 -0.86 1.85 -7.88
C ILE A 135 0.63 1.69 -7.52
N GLU A 136 1.51 1.88 -8.51
CA GLU A 136 2.97 1.81 -8.32
C GLU A 136 3.47 2.85 -7.32
N GLY A 137 2.98 4.09 -7.40
CA GLY A 137 3.36 5.18 -6.49
C GLY A 137 2.95 4.90 -5.04
N ILE A 138 1.75 4.35 -4.82
CA ILE A 138 1.31 3.91 -3.48
C ILE A 138 2.22 2.80 -2.96
N CYS A 139 2.50 1.78 -3.78
CA CYS A 139 3.37 0.67 -3.39
C CYS A 139 4.81 1.13 -3.12
N LEU A 140 5.37 2.05 -3.92
CA LEU A 140 6.70 2.62 -3.72
C LEU A 140 6.81 3.43 -2.42
N GLU A 141 5.75 4.18 -2.06
CA GLU A 141 5.72 4.91 -0.79
C GLU A 141 5.62 3.98 0.41
N LEU A 142 4.78 2.94 0.34
CA LEU A 142 4.72 1.92 1.38
C LEU A 142 6.04 1.15 1.50
N TYR A 143 6.69 0.83 0.38
CA TYR A 143 8.05 0.25 0.38
C TYR A 143 9.07 1.18 1.03
N HIS A 144 9.00 2.49 0.76
CA HIS A 144 9.83 3.50 1.43
C HIS A 144 9.63 3.49 2.95
N GLY A 145 8.38 3.34 3.39
CA GLY A 145 8.03 3.14 4.79
C GLY A 145 8.65 1.86 5.38
N LEU A 146 8.55 0.73 4.66
CA LEU A 146 9.13 -0.54 5.10
C LEU A 146 10.64 -0.42 5.29
N VAL A 147 11.36 0.14 4.32
CA VAL A 147 12.81 0.35 4.42
C VAL A 147 13.19 1.15 5.66
N LYS A 148 12.44 2.21 5.98
CA LYS A 148 12.65 3.02 7.19
C LYS A 148 12.38 2.21 8.47
N MET A 149 11.27 1.47 8.52
CA MET A 149 10.89 0.69 9.69
C MET A 149 11.86 -0.47 9.94
N GLN A 150 12.29 -1.18 8.91
CA GLN A 150 13.29 -2.24 9.03
C GLN A 150 14.63 -1.70 9.57
N LYS A 151 15.08 -0.55 9.05
CA LYS A 151 16.30 0.10 9.52
C LYS A 151 16.23 0.49 11.01
N ARG A 152 15.05 0.92 11.50
CA ARG A 152 14.85 1.33 12.90
C ARG A 152 14.67 0.15 13.84
N SER A 153 13.98 -0.88 13.40
CA SER A 153 13.70 -2.08 14.20
C SER A 153 14.82 -3.12 14.19
N SER A 154 15.71 -3.08 13.18
CA SER A 154 16.65 -4.17 12.85
C SER A 154 15.93 -5.50 12.57
N VAL A 155 14.66 -5.44 12.17
CA VAL A 155 13.84 -6.59 11.79
C VAL A 155 13.76 -6.64 10.27
N THR A 156 13.95 -7.82 9.69
CA THR A 156 13.72 -8.07 8.26
C THR A 156 12.37 -8.72 8.06
N VAL A 157 11.61 -8.20 7.11
CA VAL A 157 10.34 -8.79 6.68
C VAL A 157 10.58 -9.69 5.49
N ASP A 158 10.03 -10.91 5.54
CA ASP A 158 10.21 -11.94 4.52
C ASP A 158 8.90 -12.21 3.74
N GLU A 159 7.76 -11.91 4.35
CA GLU A 159 6.43 -12.15 3.77
C GLU A 159 5.52 -10.94 4.00
N LEU A 160 4.69 -10.65 3.01
CA LEU A 160 3.64 -9.64 3.09
C LEU A 160 2.26 -10.29 3.03
N TYR A 161 1.32 -9.69 3.75
CA TYR A 161 -0.09 -10.08 3.73
C TYR A 161 -0.93 -8.89 3.30
N ALA A 162 -1.73 -9.05 2.25
CA ALA A 162 -2.55 -8.00 1.68
C ALA A 162 -4.01 -8.11 2.12
N GLY A 163 -4.57 -6.98 2.55
CA GLY A 163 -5.99 -6.81 2.91
C GLY A 163 -6.54 -5.48 2.41
N GLY A 164 -7.80 -5.19 2.76
CA GLY A 164 -8.53 -4.02 2.25
C GLY A 164 -9.07 -4.23 0.84
N GLY A 165 -9.97 -3.35 0.39
CA GLY A 165 -10.69 -3.49 -0.89
C GLY A 165 -9.79 -3.66 -2.11
N GLY A 166 -8.68 -2.89 -2.18
CA GLY A 166 -7.73 -2.97 -3.29
C GLY A 166 -7.00 -4.31 -3.41
N SER A 167 -6.89 -5.09 -2.31
CA SER A 167 -6.31 -6.42 -2.35
C SER A 167 -7.16 -7.43 -3.13
N SER A 168 -8.40 -7.10 -3.47
CA SER A 168 -9.25 -7.94 -4.33
C SER A 168 -8.70 -8.05 -5.75
N SER A 169 -7.92 -7.06 -6.20
CA SER A 169 -7.24 -7.04 -7.50
C SER A 169 -5.97 -7.89 -7.47
N PRO A 170 -5.87 -8.95 -8.31
CA PRO A 170 -4.62 -9.68 -8.50
C PRO A 170 -3.50 -8.81 -9.06
N VAL A 171 -3.83 -7.83 -9.91
CA VAL A 171 -2.84 -6.91 -10.51
C VAL A 171 -2.19 -6.05 -9.44
N VAL A 172 -2.97 -5.49 -8.52
CA VAL A 172 -2.47 -4.71 -7.37
C VAL A 172 -1.55 -5.57 -6.50
N CYS A 173 -1.96 -6.79 -6.17
CA CYS A 173 -1.14 -7.69 -5.35
C CYS A 173 0.16 -8.08 -6.05
N GLN A 174 0.13 -8.29 -7.37
CA GLN A 174 1.35 -8.59 -8.15
C GLN A 174 2.29 -7.37 -8.21
N ILE A 175 1.76 -6.16 -8.47
CA ILE A 175 2.57 -4.93 -8.44
C ILE A 175 3.21 -4.76 -7.05
N ALA A 176 2.47 -5.01 -5.98
CA ALA A 176 3.02 -4.97 -4.63
C ALA A 176 4.15 -6.00 -4.45
N ALA A 177 3.95 -7.26 -4.85
CA ALA A 177 4.99 -8.28 -4.78
C ALA A 177 6.25 -7.85 -5.54
N ASP A 178 6.08 -7.33 -6.75
CA ASP A 178 7.18 -6.88 -7.61
C ASP A 178 7.92 -5.66 -7.02
N VAL A 179 7.19 -4.67 -6.47
CA VAL A 179 7.80 -3.49 -5.82
C VAL A 179 8.57 -3.89 -4.57
N PHE A 180 7.99 -4.72 -3.71
CA PHE A 180 8.62 -5.10 -2.45
C PHE A 180 9.71 -6.18 -2.61
N GLY A 181 9.70 -6.95 -3.70
CA GLY A 181 10.56 -8.11 -3.88
C GLY A 181 10.28 -9.22 -2.88
N LEU A 182 9.06 -9.29 -2.37
CA LEU A 182 8.62 -10.23 -1.34
C LEU A 182 7.32 -10.92 -1.78
N PRO A 183 7.10 -12.18 -1.39
CA PRO A 183 5.83 -12.83 -1.64
C PRO A 183 4.70 -12.10 -0.90
N VAL A 184 3.61 -11.82 -1.63
CA VAL A 184 2.38 -11.22 -1.09
C VAL A 184 1.32 -12.30 -0.97
N HIS A 185 0.87 -12.56 0.24
CA HIS A 185 -0.20 -13.50 0.54
C HIS A 185 -1.53 -12.79 0.64
N ARG A 186 -2.54 -13.35 0.02
CA ARG A 186 -3.93 -12.95 0.19
C ARG A 186 -4.67 -14.03 0.98
N ILE A 187 -5.48 -13.62 1.93
CA ILE A 187 -6.32 -14.53 2.71
C ILE A 187 -7.71 -14.67 2.07
N GLN A 188 -8.54 -15.56 2.61
CA GLN A 188 -9.88 -15.87 2.10
C GLN A 188 -10.83 -14.67 2.00
N THR A 189 -10.56 -13.59 2.71
CA THR A 189 -11.36 -12.37 2.72
C THR A 189 -10.48 -11.12 2.74
N HIS A 190 -10.98 -10.01 2.20
CA HIS A 190 -10.35 -8.70 2.34
C HIS A 190 -10.71 -7.98 3.66
N GLU A 191 -11.72 -8.50 4.41
CA GLU A 191 -12.19 -7.98 5.69
C GLU A 191 -11.34 -8.49 6.88
N ALA A 192 -10.03 -8.36 6.77
CA ALA A 192 -9.09 -8.88 7.75
C ALA A 192 -9.28 -8.30 9.17
N SER A 193 -9.75 -7.05 9.28
CA SER A 193 -10.06 -6.42 10.56
C SER A 193 -11.19 -7.14 11.30
N ALA A 194 -12.25 -7.51 10.58
CA ALA A 194 -13.37 -8.26 11.15
C ALA A 194 -12.92 -9.65 11.64
N VAL A 195 -12.08 -10.34 10.87
CA VAL A 195 -11.48 -11.62 11.29
C VAL A 195 -10.65 -11.44 12.56
N GLY A 196 -9.84 -10.38 12.64
CA GLY A 196 -9.05 -10.07 13.84
C GLY A 196 -9.91 -9.82 15.07
N CYS A 197 -10.99 -9.04 14.94
CA CYS A 197 -11.93 -8.81 16.04
C CYS A 197 -12.61 -10.12 16.50
N ALA A 198 -13.02 -10.96 15.55
CA ALA A 198 -13.62 -12.26 15.88
C ALA A 198 -12.64 -13.17 16.63
N MET A 199 -11.35 -13.19 16.25
CA MET A 199 -10.32 -13.95 16.97
C MET A 199 -10.20 -13.52 18.43
N VAL A 200 -10.15 -12.19 18.68
CA VAL A 200 -10.08 -11.66 20.06
C VAL A 200 -11.29 -12.12 20.87
N ALA A 201 -12.49 -12.06 20.29
CA ALA A 201 -13.71 -12.50 20.95
C ALA A 201 -13.68 -14.00 21.27
N PHE A 202 -13.29 -14.84 20.32
CA PHE A 202 -13.23 -16.30 20.53
C PHE A 202 -12.16 -16.70 21.55
N ILE A 203 -10.99 -16.04 21.56
CA ILE A 203 -9.96 -16.27 22.58
C ILE A 203 -10.49 -15.87 23.96
N SER A 204 -11.16 -14.72 24.07
CA SER A 204 -11.73 -14.27 25.36
C SER A 204 -12.81 -15.18 25.91
N GLN A 205 -13.49 -15.94 25.05
CA GLN A 205 -14.48 -16.96 25.44
C GLN A 205 -13.87 -18.38 25.62
N GLY A 206 -12.56 -18.51 25.46
CA GLY A 206 -11.87 -19.80 25.61
C GLY A 206 -12.11 -20.79 24.48
N VAL A 207 -12.61 -20.32 23.32
CA VAL A 207 -12.78 -21.18 22.12
C VAL A 207 -11.43 -21.54 21.52
N TYR A 208 -10.51 -20.57 21.49
CA TYR A 208 -9.11 -20.78 21.10
C TYR A 208 -8.17 -20.43 22.26
N SER A 209 -7.08 -21.19 22.36
CA SER A 209 -6.11 -21.08 23.45
C SER A 209 -5.10 -19.93 23.30
N SER A 210 -4.86 -19.49 22.05
CA SER A 210 -3.89 -18.46 21.70
C SER A 210 -4.23 -17.78 20.36
N TYR A 211 -3.48 -16.72 20.03
CA TYR A 211 -3.61 -16.08 18.70
C TYR A 211 -3.13 -17.00 17.57
N GLU A 212 -2.09 -17.79 17.80
CA GLU A 212 -1.58 -18.77 16.84
C GLU A 212 -2.62 -19.84 16.55
N ASP A 213 -3.28 -20.37 17.60
CA ASP A 213 -4.38 -21.34 17.49
C ASP A 213 -5.57 -20.76 16.70
N ALA A 214 -5.99 -19.53 17.02
CA ALA A 214 -7.05 -18.84 16.30
C ALA A 214 -6.69 -18.59 14.83
N ILE A 215 -5.44 -18.20 14.53
CA ILE A 215 -4.95 -17.98 13.17
C ILE A 215 -4.99 -19.29 12.37
N GLU A 216 -4.55 -20.40 12.94
CA GLU A 216 -4.54 -21.71 12.27
C GLU A 216 -5.96 -22.11 11.81
N HIS A 217 -6.97 -21.82 12.63
CA HIS A 217 -8.35 -22.17 12.35
C HIS A 217 -9.15 -21.14 11.54
N MET A 218 -8.78 -19.86 11.60
CA MET A 218 -9.60 -18.78 11.04
C MET A 218 -8.96 -18.06 9.85
N VAL A 219 -7.66 -18.24 9.59
CA VAL A 219 -6.98 -17.59 8.47
C VAL A 219 -6.53 -18.63 7.45
N HIS A 220 -7.15 -18.59 6.28
CA HIS A 220 -6.79 -19.46 5.18
C HIS A 220 -6.16 -18.69 4.05
N LYS A 221 -4.95 -19.08 3.66
CA LYS A 221 -4.27 -18.50 2.49
C LYS A 221 -5.07 -18.84 1.24
N LYS A 222 -5.42 -17.83 0.46
CA LYS A 222 -6.15 -17.96 -0.80
C LYS A 222 -5.20 -18.02 -1.99
N ASP A 223 -4.36 -17.00 -2.09
CA ASP A 223 -3.40 -16.81 -3.18
C ASP A 223 -2.05 -16.36 -2.62
N VAL A 224 -1.00 -16.59 -3.41
CA VAL A 224 0.32 -16.01 -3.21
C VAL A 224 0.82 -15.41 -4.53
N PHE A 225 1.30 -14.18 -4.48
CA PHE A 225 1.90 -13.47 -5.59
C PHE A 225 3.40 -13.44 -5.37
N ILE A 226 4.12 -14.15 -6.24
CA ILE A 226 5.57 -14.22 -6.20
C ILE A 226 6.14 -13.06 -7.02
N PRO A 227 7.13 -12.32 -6.52
CA PRO A 227 7.71 -11.20 -7.24
C PRO A 227 8.36 -11.67 -8.56
N ASN A 228 8.11 -10.91 -9.62
CA ASN A 228 8.88 -11.04 -10.85
C ASN A 228 10.22 -10.30 -10.68
N GLU A 229 11.33 -11.01 -10.80
CA GLU A 229 12.67 -10.47 -10.56
C GLU A 229 13.06 -9.33 -11.51
N GLU A 230 12.58 -9.33 -12.76
CA GLU A 230 12.86 -8.29 -13.72
C GLU A 230 12.11 -6.99 -13.37
N ASN A 231 10.81 -7.13 -13.05
CA ASN A 231 10.01 -6.02 -12.56
C ASN A 231 10.58 -5.45 -11.26
N HIS A 232 10.96 -6.31 -10.31
CA HIS A 232 11.57 -5.89 -9.06
C HIS A 232 12.85 -5.08 -9.32
N ARG A 233 13.74 -5.56 -10.18
CA ARG A 233 14.95 -4.82 -10.56
C ARG A 233 14.63 -3.45 -11.16
N THR A 234 13.58 -3.36 -11.97
CA THR A 234 13.12 -2.10 -12.56
C THR A 234 12.63 -1.14 -11.48
N TYR A 235 11.75 -1.61 -10.56
CA TYR A 235 11.29 -0.79 -9.43
C TYR A 235 12.42 -0.35 -8.51
N MET A 236 13.40 -1.20 -8.24
CA MET A 236 14.55 -0.82 -7.41
C MET A 236 15.45 0.23 -8.08
N LYS A 237 15.60 0.20 -9.40
CA LYS A 237 16.26 1.28 -10.13
C LYS A 237 15.49 2.60 -10.03
N ILE A 238 14.17 2.58 -10.25
CA ILE A 238 13.29 3.74 -10.11
C ILE A 238 13.34 4.29 -8.68
N TYR A 239 13.19 3.41 -7.69
CA TYR A 239 13.26 3.78 -6.28
C TYR A 239 14.59 4.45 -5.93
N GLY A 240 15.71 3.80 -6.22
CA GLY A 240 17.03 4.29 -5.84
C GLY A 240 17.50 5.53 -6.58
N LYS A 241 17.11 5.71 -7.85
CA LYS A 241 17.57 6.83 -8.69
C LYS A 241 16.63 8.03 -8.73
N ALA A 242 15.34 7.81 -8.49
CA ALA A 242 14.32 8.85 -8.62
C ALA A 242 13.45 8.97 -7.38
N TYR A 243 12.67 7.93 -7.05
CA TYR A 243 11.59 8.01 -6.07
C TYR A 243 12.06 8.39 -4.66
N SER A 244 13.11 7.76 -4.14
CA SER A 244 13.62 8.01 -2.78
C SER A 244 14.07 9.45 -2.54
N HIS A 245 14.35 10.20 -3.61
CA HIS A 245 14.76 11.61 -3.57
C HIS A 245 13.64 12.60 -3.93
N LEU A 246 12.51 12.08 -4.45
CA LEU A 246 11.47 12.90 -5.05
C LEU A 246 10.90 13.93 -4.06
N ALA A 247 10.42 13.45 -2.90
CA ALA A 247 9.84 14.31 -1.87
C ALA A 247 10.80 15.41 -1.40
N SER A 248 12.10 15.10 -1.23
CA SER A 248 13.08 16.10 -0.83
C SER A 248 13.33 17.16 -1.90
N ARG A 249 13.29 16.77 -3.17
CA ARG A 249 13.50 17.68 -4.31
C ARG A 249 12.27 18.54 -4.60
N LEU A 250 11.07 18.02 -4.37
CA LEU A 250 9.82 18.77 -4.54
C LEU A 250 9.50 19.69 -3.37
N LYS A 251 10.06 19.44 -2.18
CA LYS A 251 9.78 20.20 -0.95
C LYS A 251 9.86 21.72 -1.10
N PRO A 252 10.84 22.33 -1.80
CA PRO A 252 10.87 23.79 -2.00
C PRO A 252 9.72 24.30 -2.85
N ILE A 253 9.34 23.54 -3.87
CA ILE A 253 8.21 23.86 -4.78
C ILE A 253 6.88 23.70 -4.02
N GLU A 254 6.70 22.59 -3.31
CA GLU A 254 5.51 22.32 -2.50
C GLU A 254 5.26 23.39 -1.44
N LYS A 255 6.34 23.81 -0.74
CA LYS A 255 6.25 24.91 0.23
C LYS A 255 5.72 26.20 -0.37
N TYR A 256 6.11 26.51 -1.61
CA TYR A 256 5.62 27.68 -2.32
C TYR A 256 4.17 27.49 -2.77
N LEU A 257 3.84 26.32 -3.36
CA LEU A 257 2.50 26.02 -3.86
C LEU A 257 1.45 25.90 -2.73
N HIS A 258 1.86 25.45 -1.55
CA HIS A 258 0.97 25.32 -0.39
C HIS A 258 0.30 26.65 -0.01
N HIS A 259 0.99 27.76 -0.23
CA HIS A 259 0.44 29.11 -0.01
C HIS A 259 -0.83 29.36 -0.85
N PHE A 260 -0.87 28.88 -2.08
CA PHE A 260 -2.04 29.03 -2.94
C PHE A 260 -3.16 28.01 -2.61
N GLN A 261 -2.82 26.83 -2.10
CA GLN A 261 -3.77 25.79 -1.73
C GLN A 261 -4.54 26.13 -0.46
N THR A 262 -3.94 26.86 0.46
CA THR A 262 -4.54 27.23 1.76
C THR A 262 -5.25 28.58 1.75
N GLY A 263 -5.41 29.22 0.59
CA GLY A 263 -6.11 30.51 0.48
C GLY A 263 -5.36 31.66 1.17
N GLY A 264 -4.05 31.61 1.20
CA GLY A 264 -3.21 32.71 1.71
C GLY A 264 -3.42 33.97 0.87
N HIS A 265 -4.17 34.90 1.41
CA HIS A 265 -4.25 36.29 1.00
C HIS A 265 -3.18 37.09 1.72
#